data_f1ed685b0e64460651772a8d10ee8356
#
_entry.id   f1ed685b0e64460651772a8d10ee8356
#
_cell.length_a   1.000
_cell.length_b   1.000
_cell.length_c   1.000
_cell.angle_alpha   90.00
_cell.angle_beta   90.00
_cell.angle_gamma   90.00
#
_symmetry.space_group_name_H-M   'P 1'
#
loop_
_entity.id
_entity.type
_entity.pdbx_description
1 polymer ?
#
loop_
_entity_poly.entity_id
_entity_poly.type
_entity_poly.pdbx_seq_one_letter_code
_entity_poly.pdbx_strand_id
1 'polypeptide(L)'
;MSKGRFGVHGGQYIPETLMNAMLELEEAYKKYKDDPEFNRELTEMLNEYAGRPSRLYYAERMTKDLGGAKIYLKREDLNHTGAHKINNVIGQMLLAKRMGKTRVIAETGAGQHGVATATVAAMMGMECEIYMGEEDTIRQALNVYRMRLLGAKVHPVKTGTATLKDAVSEAFREWTSRIDDTHYVLGSVMGPYPFPEIVRDFQAVISKEIKAQLMEKEGRLPDVVMACVGGGSNAIGAFYDFIPDESVRLIGCEAAGRGVDTFETAATIATGKLGIFHGMKSYFCQDEFGQIAPVYSISAGLDYPGIGPEHAYLHDIGRAEYVAITDDEAVDAFEYLSRIEGSIPAIESAHAVAYAMKLAPTMDNDKIIVINVSGRGDKDVAAIARYRGEDLHE
;
A
#
# COMPACT_ATOMS: atom_id res chain seq x y z
N MET A 1 -10.71 1.67 23.13
CA MET A 1 -9.34 1.14 22.87
C MET A 1 -8.33 2.11 23.44
N SER A 2 -7.18 1.63 23.93
CA SER A 2 -6.10 2.53 24.34
C SER A 2 -5.52 3.19 23.07
N LYS A 3 -5.03 4.45 23.23
CA LYS A 3 -4.49 5.30 22.16
C LYS A 3 -3.50 4.54 21.26
N GLY A 4 -3.77 4.52 19.94
CA GLY A 4 -2.91 3.89 18.93
C GLY A 4 -2.78 2.37 19.04
N ARG A 5 -3.77 1.70 19.67
CA ARG A 5 -3.78 0.25 19.82
C ARG A 5 -4.94 -0.39 19.08
N PHE A 6 -4.61 -1.48 18.41
CA PHE A 6 -5.54 -2.42 17.79
C PHE A 6 -5.36 -3.77 18.52
N GLY A 7 -6.15 -4.01 19.58
CA GLY A 7 -5.88 -5.13 20.49
C GLY A 7 -4.49 -5.06 21.11
N VAL A 8 -3.67 -6.08 20.87
CA VAL A 8 -2.27 -6.15 21.33
C VAL A 8 -1.29 -5.43 20.38
N HIS A 9 -1.75 -5.07 19.19
CA HIS A 9 -0.95 -4.46 18.12
C HIS A 9 -0.90 -2.92 18.21
N GLY A 10 -0.05 -2.29 17.40
CA GLY A 10 0.12 -0.84 17.33
C GLY A 10 1.05 -0.31 18.41
N GLY A 11 0.75 0.89 18.89
CA GLY A 11 1.54 1.61 19.88
C GLY A 11 2.62 2.49 19.26
N GLN A 12 3.55 2.95 20.10
CA GLN A 12 4.54 3.95 19.73
C GLN A 12 5.88 3.58 20.38
N TYR A 13 6.68 2.79 19.67
CA TYR A 13 7.97 2.27 20.12
C TYR A 13 9.09 2.99 19.36
N ILE A 14 9.37 4.22 19.79
CA ILE A 14 10.32 5.11 19.14
C ILE A 14 11.34 5.65 20.15
N PRO A 15 12.55 6.07 19.70
CA PRO A 15 13.49 6.76 20.56
C PRO A 15 12.93 8.13 20.98
N GLU A 16 13.40 8.60 22.15
CA GLU A 16 13.00 9.90 22.71
C GLU A 16 13.26 11.08 21.77
N THR A 17 14.25 10.98 20.90
CA THR A 17 14.59 12.01 19.90
C THR A 17 13.48 12.28 18.88
N LEU A 18 12.59 11.30 18.64
CA LEU A 18 11.45 11.45 17.75
C LEU A 18 10.14 11.78 18.47
N MET A 19 10.11 11.75 19.79
CA MET A 19 8.87 11.89 20.56
C MET A 19 8.19 13.23 20.30
N ASN A 20 8.94 14.33 20.24
CA ASN A 20 8.37 15.65 19.98
C ASN A 20 7.72 15.73 18.60
N ALA A 21 8.37 15.19 17.56
CA ALA A 21 7.81 15.14 16.21
C ALA A 21 6.51 14.32 16.16
N MET A 22 6.46 13.21 16.89
CA MET A 22 5.26 12.37 16.95
C MET A 22 4.11 13.02 17.71
N LEU A 23 4.39 13.75 18.79
CA LEU A 23 3.37 14.50 19.54
C LEU A 23 2.82 15.67 18.72
N GLU A 24 3.69 16.40 18.03
CA GLU A 24 3.30 17.46 17.08
C GLU A 24 2.39 16.92 15.97
N LEU A 25 2.79 15.80 15.35
CA LEU A 25 2.00 15.14 14.31
C LEU A 25 0.63 14.68 14.83
N GLU A 26 0.59 14.08 16.02
CA GLU A 26 -0.65 13.64 16.64
C GLU A 26 -1.60 14.81 16.93
N GLU A 27 -1.07 15.91 17.47
CA GLU A 27 -1.85 17.10 17.76
C GLU A 27 -2.43 17.72 16.47
N ALA A 28 -1.59 17.85 15.44
CA ALA A 28 -2.01 18.36 14.15
C ALA A 28 -3.08 17.46 13.51
N TYR A 29 -2.87 16.15 13.52
CA TYR A 29 -3.83 15.20 12.98
C TYR A 29 -5.18 15.27 13.69
N LYS A 30 -5.22 15.29 15.03
CA LYS A 30 -6.45 15.45 15.81
C LYS A 30 -7.17 16.76 15.53
N LYS A 31 -6.42 17.84 15.33
CA LYS A 31 -6.97 19.14 15.01
C LYS A 31 -7.63 19.19 13.63
N TYR A 32 -6.97 18.59 12.63
CA TYR A 32 -7.35 18.78 11.23
C TYR A 32 -8.20 17.65 10.63
N LYS A 33 -8.18 16.44 11.19
CA LYS A 33 -8.93 15.32 10.61
C LYS A 33 -10.43 15.57 10.43
N ASP A 34 -11.04 16.30 11.36
CA ASP A 34 -12.46 16.65 11.34
C ASP A 34 -12.69 18.13 10.98
N ASP A 35 -11.64 18.89 10.60
CA ASP A 35 -11.73 20.28 10.22
C ASP A 35 -12.39 20.42 8.83
N PRO A 36 -13.49 21.19 8.69
CA PRO A 36 -14.20 21.29 7.42
C PRO A 36 -13.39 21.93 6.28
N GLU A 37 -12.50 22.88 6.60
CA GLU A 37 -11.67 23.54 5.59
C GLU A 37 -10.59 22.60 5.08
N PHE A 38 -9.93 21.86 5.98
CA PHE A 38 -8.95 20.84 5.62
C PHE A 38 -9.59 19.77 4.73
N ASN A 39 -10.77 19.26 5.12
CA ASN A 39 -11.46 18.21 4.37
C ASN A 39 -11.96 18.70 3.01
N ARG A 40 -12.35 19.97 2.89
CA ARG A 40 -12.72 20.59 1.61
C ARG A 40 -11.50 20.66 0.69
N GLU A 41 -10.36 21.20 1.17
CA GLU A 41 -9.11 21.31 0.41
C GLU A 41 -8.61 19.92 -0.01
N LEU A 42 -8.63 18.94 0.90
CA LEU A 42 -8.28 17.55 0.60
C LEU A 42 -9.16 16.97 -0.49
N THR A 43 -10.48 17.14 -0.39
CA THR A 43 -11.43 16.62 -1.38
C THR A 43 -11.23 17.28 -2.75
N GLU A 44 -11.01 18.58 -2.78
CA GLU A 44 -10.73 19.33 -4.01
C GLU A 44 -9.45 18.80 -4.68
N MET A 45 -8.36 18.64 -3.93
CA MET A 45 -7.12 18.09 -4.47
C MET A 45 -7.26 16.63 -4.94
N LEU A 46 -8.01 15.81 -4.22
CA LEU A 46 -8.28 14.44 -4.62
C LEU A 46 -9.08 14.40 -5.94
N ASN A 47 -10.04 15.28 -6.13
CA ASN A 47 -10.87 15.32 -7.33
C ASN A 47 -10.14 15.94 -8.51
N GLU A 48 -9.58 17.13 -8.33
CA GLU A 48 -9.03 17.93 -9.44
C GLU A 48 -7.61 17.49 -9.83
N TYR A 49 -6.80 17.05 -8.85
CA TYR A 49 -5.40 16.70 -9.08
C TYR A 49 -5.17 15.19 -9.16
N ALA A 50 -5.72 14.42 -8.23
CA ALA A 50 -5.55 12.96 -8.25
C ALA A 50 -6.50 12.24 -9.22
N GLY A 51 -7.55 12.91 -9.70
CA GLY A 51 -8.50 12.37 -10.69
C GLY A 51 -9.56 11.45 -10.08
N ARG A 52 -9.91 11.66 -8.80
CA ARG A 52 -10.97 10.91 -8.13
C ARG A 52 -12.38 11.42 -8.51
N PRO A 53 -13.44 10.60 -8.31
CA PRO A 53 -13.41 9.22 -7.84
C PRO A 53 -12.79 8.25 -8.83
N SER A 54 -11.99 7.29 -8.35
CA SER A 54 -11.49 6.22 -9.21
C SER A 54 -12.65 5.32 -9.65
N ARG A 55 -12.54 4.73 -10.84
CA ARG A 55 -13.64 3.97 -11.42
C ARG A 55 -13.80 2.59 -10.80
N LEU A 56 -15.05 2.18 -10.63
CA LEU A 56 -15.40 0.78 -10.35
C LEU A 56 -15.85 0.16 -11.69
N TYR A 57 -14.96 -0.62 -12.29
CA TYR A 57 -15.12 -1.20 -13.62
C TYR A 57 -15.64 -2.63 -13.53
N TYR A 58 -16.74 -2.95 -14.22
CA TYR A 58 -17.22 -4.32 -14.35
C TYR A 58 -16.34 -5.08 -15.35
N ALA A 59 -15.59 -6.05 -14.87
CA ALA A 59 -14.72 -6.90 -15.69
C ALA A 59 -15.55 -8.00 -16.36
N GLU A 60 -16.27 -7.63 -17.41
CA GLU A 60 -17.26 -8.51 -18.05
C GLU A 60 -16.62 -9.74 -18.67
N ARG A 61 -15.49 -9.57 -19.37
CA ARG A 61 -14.80 -10.71 -20.01
C ARG A 61 -14.20 -11.65 -18.99
N MET A 62 -13.59 -11.11 -17.94
CA MET A 62 -13.06 -11.89 -16.83
C MET A 62 -14.17 -12.64 -16.10
N THR A 63 -15.30 -11.99 -15.85
CA THR A 63 -16.48 -12.62 -15.23
C THR A 63 -17.00 -13.79 -16.06
N LYS A 64 -17.11 -13.63 -17.38
CA LYS A 64 -17.57 -14.68 -18.29
C LYS A 64 -16.57 -15.83 -18.43
N ASP A 65 -15.29 -15.51 -18.48
CA ASP A 65 -14.21 -16.48 -18.68
C ASP A 65 -14.03 -17.40 -17.45
N LEU A 66 -14.03 -16.80 -16.27
CA LEU A 66 -13.87 -17.55 -15.01
C LEU A 66 -15.17 -18.27 -14.60
N GLY A 67 -16.32 -17.72 -14.96
CA GLY A 67 -17.61 -18.16 -14.42
C GLY A 67 -17.79 -17.81 -12.94
N GLY A 68 -18.96 -18.13 -12.36
CA GLY A 68 -19.27 -17.83 -10.96
C GLY A 68 -19.49 -16.33 -10.71
N ALA A 69 -18.85 -15.79 -9.67
CA ALA A 69 -19.09 -14.43 -9.21
C ALA A 69 -18.83 -13.34 -10.26
N LYS A 70 -19.63 -12.26 -10.22
CA LYS A 70 -19.34 -11.01 -10.93
C LYS A 70 -18.08 -10.37 -10.38
N ILE A 71 -17.20 -9.88 -11.25
CA ILE A 71 -15.93 -9.27 -10.88
C ILE A 71 -15.94 -7.78 -11.22
N TYR A 72 -15.65 -6.97 -10.22
CA TYR A 72 -15.43 -5.54 -10.36
C TYR A 72 -13.98 -5.18 -10.00
N LEU A 73 -13.38 -4.31 -10.79
CA LEU A 73 -12.05 -3.75 -10.54
C LEU A 73 -12.19 -2.32 -10.02
N LYS A 74 -11.70 -2.06 -8.81
CA LYS A 74 -11.53 -0.70 -8.31
C LYS A 74 -10.21 -0.16 -8.85
N ARG A 75 -10.29 0.79 -9.76
CA ARG A 75 -9.21 1.23 -10.65
C ARG A 75 -8.36 2.34 -10.05
N GLU A 76 -7.63 2.03 -8.96
CA GLU A 76 -6.66 2.95 -8.38
C GLU A 76 -5.41 3.18 -9.28
N ASP A 77 -5.20 2.31 -10.23
CA ASP A 77 -4.20 2.41 -11.30
C ASP A 77 -4.44 3.58 -12.26
N LEU A 78 -5.65 4.13 -12.31
CA LEU A 78 -6.02 5.28 -13.14
C LEU A 78 -5.84 6.63 -12.43
N ASN A 79 -5.50 6.63 -11.14
CA ASN A 79 -5.20 7.87 -10.43
C ASN A 79 -3.92 8.53 -10.97
N HIS A 80 -3.78 9.84 -10.76
CA HIS A 80 -2.53 10.52 -11.02
C HIS A 80 -1.36 9.81 -10.33
N THR A 81 -0.22 9.70 -10.98
CA THR A 81 0.95 8.85 -10.64
C THR A 81 0.76 7.34 -10.86
N GLY A 82 -0.47 6.88 -11.16
CA GLY A 82 -0.74 5.50 -11.56
C GLY A 82 -0.90 4.51 -10.41
N ALA A 83 -1.22 4.98 -9.19
CA ALA A 83 -1.44 4.12 -8.03
C ALA A 83 -2.22 4.83 -6.91
N HIS A 84 -2.69 4.06 -5.91
CA HIS A 84 -3.38 4.53 -4.71
C HIS A 84 -2.53 5.45 -3.81
N LYS A 85 -1.22 5.43 -3.94
CA LYS A 85 -0.29 6.15 -3.05
C LYS A 85 -0.58 7.66 -3.00
N ILE A 86 -1.04 8.24 -4.09
CA ILE A 86 -1.36 9.67 -4.18
C ILE A 86 -2.38 10.12 -3.14
N ASN A 87 -3.34 9.26 -2.75
CA ASN A 87 -4.38 9.58 -1.78
C ASN A 87 -3.78 9.95 -0.42
N ASN A 88 -2.97 9.06 0.11
CA ASN A 88 -2.28 9.26 1.38
C ASN A 88 -1.29 10.42 1.32
N VAL A 89 -0.52 10.52 0.23
CA VAL A 89 0.49 11.56 0.08
C VAL A 89 -0.14 12.94 0.11
N ILE A 90 -1.22 13.20 -0.63
CA ILE A 90 -1.92 14.48 -0.61
C ILE A 90 -2.35 14.82 0.82
N GLY A 91 -2.97 13.88 1.55
CA GLY A 91 -3.42 14.09 2.92
C GLY A 91 -2.28 14.44 3.87
N GLN A 92 -1.18 13.65 3.84
CA GLN A 92 -0.01 13.92 4.69
C GLN A 92 0.70 15.23 4.32
N MET A 93 0.78 15.57 3.04
CA MET A 93 1.41 16.81 2.57
C MET A 93 0.60 18.05 2.99
N LEU A 94 -0.74 18.00 2.92
CA LEU A 94 -1.59 19.04 3.46
C LEU A 94 -1.41 19.19 4.97
N LEU A 95 -1.32 18.07 5.69
CA LEU A 95 -1.06 18.10 7.13
C LEU A 95 0.31 18.72 7.44
N ALA A 96 1.36 18.31 6.72
CA ALA A 96 2.70 18.88 6.84
C ALA A 96 2.70 20.40 6.61
N LYS A 97 1.98 20.88 5.59
CA LYS A 97 1.82 22.32 5.30
C LYS A 97 1.13 23.05 6.45
N ARG A 98 0.07 22.47 7.05
CA ARG A 98 -0.61 23.02 8.23
C ARG A 98 0.30 23.06 9.48
N MET A 99 1.27 22.15 9.57
CA MET A 99 2.31 22.13 10.61
C MET A 99 3.46 23.11 10.34
N GLY A 100 3.46 23.81 9.21
CA GLY A 100 4.53 24.75 8.82
C GLY A 100 5.81 24.06 8.34
N LYS A 101 5.77 22.77 7.99
CA LYS A 101 6.93 22.07 7.45
C LYS A 101 7.22 22.52 6.02
N THR A 102 8.51 22.66 5.71
CA THR A 102 9.01 23.10 4.40
C THR A 102 9.73 22.01 3.63
N ARG A 103 10.08 20.92 4.32
CA ARG A 103 10.76 19.74 3.77
C ARG A 103 9.98 18.49 4.09
N VAL A 104 9.99 17.55 3.15
CA VAL A 104 9.47 16.20 3.35
C VAL A 104 10.50 15.15 2.99
N ILE A 105 10.44 14.04 3.71
CA ILE A 105 11.19 12.83 3.39
C ILE A 105 10.22 11.66 3.23
N ALA A 106 10.60 10.67 2.44
CA ALA A 106 9.85 9.43 2.31
C ALA A 106 10.77 8.25 1.99
N GLU A 107 10.32 7.06 2.34
CA GLU A 107 10.87 5.80 1.87
C GLU A 107 10.14 5.32 0.62
N THR A 108 10.79 4.45 -0.15
CA THR A 108 10.10 3.75 -1.24
C THR A 108 10.82 2.46 -1.62
N GLY A 109 10.05 1.42 -2.03
CA GLY A 109 10.55 0.18 -2.61
C GLY A 109 10.33 0.17 -4.13
N ALA A 110 9.12 -0.12 -4.60
CA ALA A 110 8.77 -0.08 -6.03
C ALA A 110 8.83 1.32 -6.67
N GLY A 111 9.08 2.37 -5.89
CA GLY A 111 9.16 3.75 -6.36
C GLY A 111 7.83 4.49 -6.41
N GLN A 112 6.70 3.83 -6.31
CA GLN A 112 5.38 4.48 -6.45
C GLN A 112 5.09 5.50 -5.35
N HIS A 113 5.44 5.20 -4.10
CA HIS A 113 5.30 6.15 -3.00
C HIS A 113 6.25 7.34 -3.16
N GLY A 114 7.51 7.07 -3.53
CA GLY A 114 8.49 8.13 -3.81
C GLY A 114 8.05 9.04 -4.96
N VAL A 115 7.56 8.50 -6.06
CA VAL A 115 7.02 9.29 -7.18
C VAL A 115 5.82 10.13 -6.73
N ALA A 116 4.88 9.56 -5.98
CA ALA A 116 3.72 10.31 -5.47
C ALA A 116 4.16 11.45 -4.54
N THR A 117 5.11 11.19 -3.61
CA THR A 117 5.65 12.21 -2.71
C THR A 117 6.38 13.32 -3.46
N ALA A 118 7.27 12.95 -4.40
CA ALA A 118 7.96 13.93 -5.24
C ALA A 118 6.98 14.78 -6.07
N THR A 119 5.92 14.17 -6.60
CA THR A 119 4.88 14.85 -7.39
C THR A 119 4.17 15.92 -6.57
N VAL A 120 3.67 15.56 -5.38
CA VAL A 120 2.94 16.50 -4.53
C VAL A 120 3.88 17.54 -3.92
N ALA A 121 5.12 17.17 -3.59
CA ALA A 121 6.14 18.11 -3.12
C ALA A 121 6.47 19.16 -4.18
N ALA A 122 6.65 18.76 -5.43
CA ALA A 122 6.85 19.69 -6.54
C ALA A 122 5.66 20.66 -6.70
N MET A 123 4.44 20.13 -6.65
CA MET A 123 3.23 20.95 -6.76
C MET A 123 3.07 21.93 -5.59
N MET A 124 3.47 21.55 -4.38
CA MET A 124 3.38 22.39 -3.18
C MET A 124 4.62 23.28 -2.94
N GLY A 125 5.68 23.14 -3.75
CA GLY A 125 6.94 23.88 -3.59
C GLY A 125 7.75 23.50 -2.35
N MET A 126 7.69 22.23 -1.92
CA MET A 126 8.40 21.71 -0.76
C MET A 126 9.69 20.97 -1.16
N GLU A 127 10.74 21.09 -0.34
CA GLU A 127 11.93 20.26 -0.48
C GLU A 127 11.58 18.78 -0.28
N CYS A 128 12.09 17.90 -1.15
CA CYS A 128 11.76 16.47 -1.11
C CYS A 128 13.00 15.60 -1.22
N GLU A 129 13.18 14.70 -0.26
CA GLU A 129 14.24 13.69 -0.28
C GLU A 129 13.64 12.28 -0.10
N ILE A 130 14.07 11.36 -0.96
CA ILE A 130 13.52 10.00 -1.02
C ILE A 130 14.64 9.00 -0.71
N TYR A 131 14.38 8.12 0.25
CA TYR A 131 15.25 7.00 0.60
C TYR A 131 14.76 5.73 -0.08
N MET A 132 15.64 5.07 -0.81
CA MET A 132 15.31 3.86 -1.58
C MET A 132 16.47 2.88 -1.49
N GLY A 133 16.19 1.61 -1.26
CA GLY A 133 17.22 0.58 -1.25
C GLY A 133 18.01 0.56 -2.57
N GLU A 134 19.32 0.37 -2.53
CA GLU A 134 20.17 0.39 -3.74
C GLU A 134 19.71 -0.67 -4.76
N GLU A 135 19.34 -1.87 -4.30
CA GLU A 135 18.76 -2.91 -5.15
C GLU A 135 17.48 -2.44 -5.85
N ASP A 136 16.60 -1.77 -5.12
CA ASP A 136 15.36 -1.25 -5.66
C ASP A 136 15.60 -0.08 -6.63
N THR A 137 16.65 0.75 -6.41
CA THR A 137 17.00 1.82 -7.36
C THR A 137 17.40 1.29 -8.72
N ILE A 138 18.01 0.11 -8.76
CA ILE A 138 18.39 -0.58 -9.99
C ILE A 138 17.16 -1.19 -10.65
N ARG A 139 16.37 -1.94 -9.89
CA ARG A 139 15.15 -2.61 -10.39
C ARG A 139 14.12 -1.61 -10.95
N GLN A 140 14.03 -0.42 -10.36
CA GLN A 140 13.02 0.59 -10.63
C GLN A 140 13.63 1.92 -11.13
N ALA A 141 14.65 1.84 -11.97
CA ALA A 141 15.41 2.99 -12.47
C ALA A 141 14.52 4.07 -13.12
N LEU A 142 13.43 3.68 -13.81
CA LEU A 142 12.47 4.61 -14.40
C LEU A 142 11.79 5.48 -13.32
N ASN A 143 11.39 4.89 -12.20
CA ASN A 143 10.78 5.65 -11.11
C ASN A 143 11.81 6.55 -10.40
N VAL A 144 13.07 6.11 -10.29
CA VAL A 144 14.17 6.97 -9.79
C VAL A 144 14.34 8.20 -10.68
N TYR A 145 14.33 8.02 -12.00
CA TYR A 145 14.41 9.14 -12.92
C TYR A 145 13.20 10.08 -12.81
N ARG A 146 11.97 9.54 -12.69
CA ARG A 146 10.77 10.35 -12.46
C ARG A 146 10.86 11.20 -11.21
N MET A 147 11.32 10.63 -10.09
CA MET A 147 11.50 11.39 -8.84
C MET A 147 12.50 12.54 -9.00
N ARG A 148 13.63 12.29 -9.66
CA ARG A 148 14.65 13.32 -9.96
C ARG A 148 14.10 14.40 -10.90
N LEU A 149 13.34 14.03 -11.92
CA LEU A 149 12.69 14.97 -12.84
C LEU A 149 11.71 15.90 -12.11
N LEU A 150 11.04 15.38 -11.06
CA LEU A 150 10.14 16.14 -10.18
C LEU A 150 10.88 16.99 -9.13
N GLY A 151 12.22 17.01 -9.15
CA GLY A 151 13.04 17.81 -8.26
C GLY A 151 13.42 17.15 -6.93
N ALA A 152 13.01 15.90 -6.69
CA ALA A 152 13.40 15.20 -5.49
C ALA A 152 14.85 14.70 -5.54
N LYS A 153 15.53 14.71 -4.39
CA LYS A 153 16.81 14.02 -4.21
C LYS A 153 16.53 12.57 -3.83
N VAL A 154 17.13 11.63 -4.55
CA VAL A 154 17.00 10.19 -4.27
C VAL A 154 18.30 9.68 -3.68
N HIS A 155 18.21 9.10 -2.46
CA HIS A 155 19.34 8.56 -1.71
C HIS A 155 19.31 7.03 -1.74
N PRO A 156 20.25 6.38 -2.44
CA PRO A 156 20.40 4.92 -2.39
C PRO A 156 20.86 4.47 -1.01
N VAL A 157 20.10 3.57 -0.38
CA VAL A 157 20.44 2.98 0.93
C VAL A 157 21.14 1.65 0.70
N LYS A 158 22.37 1.52 1.19
CA LYS A 158 23.28 0.38 0.97
C LYS A 158 23.36 -0.57 2.16
N THR A 159 22.74 -0.23 3.28
CA THR A 159 22.78 -1.03 4.50
C THR A 159 21.80 -2.20 4.45
N GLY A 160 22.06 -3.23 5.23
CA GLY A 160 21.19 -4.39 5.35
C GLY A 160 21.06 -5.17 4.02
N THR A 161 19.82 -5.43 3.61
CA THR A 161 19.48 -6.05 2.32
C THR A 161 19.37 -5.04 1.19
N ALA A 162 19.59 -3.74 1.46
CA ALA A 162 19.45 -2.65 0.51
C ALA A 162 18.08 -2.58 -0.20
N THR A 163 17.00 -2.93 0.52
CA THR A 163 15.62 -2.94 0.06
C THR A 163 14.72 -2.00 0.88
N LEU A 164 13.41 -2.06 0.69
CA LEU A 164 12.41 -1.20 1.32
C LEU A 164 12.55 -1.12 2.85
N LYS A 165 12.83 -2.23 3.54
CA LYS A 165 13.02 -2.24 5.00
C LYS A 165 14.12 -1.27 5.45
N ASP A 166 15.24 -1.27 4.73
CA ASP A 166 16.40 -0.44 5.07
C ASP A 166 16.16 1.03 4.71
N ALA A 167 15.41 1.28 3.63
CA ALA A 167 14.94 2.61 3.28
C ALA A 167 14.06 3.23 4.38
N VAL A 168 13.14 2.44 4.97
CA VAL A 168 12.33 2.86 6.13
C VAL A 168 13.22 3.22 7.34
N SER A 169 14.18 2.35 7.66
CA SER A 169 15.09 2.57 8.78
C SER A 169 15.92 3.85 8.59
N GLU A 170 16.38 4.11 7.35
CA GLU A 170 17.15 5.31 7.04
C GLU A 170 16.29 6.58 7.10
N ALA A 171 15.06 6.54 6.59
CA ALA A 171 14.13 7.65 6.67
C ALA A 171 13.84 8.05 8.13
N PHE A 172 13.62 7.09 9.04
CA PHE A 172 13.48 7.38 10.47
C PHE A 172 14.75 8.00 11.05
N ARG A 173 15.93 7.52 10.67
CA ARG A 173 17.23 8.03 11.15
C ARG A 173 17.45 9.46 10.67
N GLU A 174 17.18 9.74 9.41
CA GLU A 174 17.28 11.08 8.85
C GLU A 174 16.28 12.05 9.50
N TRP A 175 15.05 11.59 9.74
CA TRP A 175 14.03 12.44 10.37
C TRP A 175 14.48 12.97 11.73
N THR A 176 15.22 12.16 12.54
CA THR A 176 15.74 12.62 13.83
C THR A 176 16.69 13.81 13.73
N SER A 177 17.32 14.02 12.59
CA SER A 177 18.29 15.11 12.37
C SER A 177 17.64 16.47 12.12
N ARG A 178 16.39 16.50 11.59
CA ARG A 178 15.70 17.73 11.15
C ARG A 178 14.19 17.68 11.43
N ILE A 179 13.79 17.39 12.66
CA ILE A 179 12.36 17.25 13.02
C ILE A 179 11.57 18.57 12.92
N ASP A 180 12.25 19.72 13.09
CA ASP A 180 11.57 21.03 13.20
C ASP A 180 10.95 21.47 11.86
N ASP A 181 11.65 21.25 10.75
CA ASP A 181 11.23 21.70 9.42
C ASP A 181 10.77 20.58 8.49
N THR A 182 10.90 19.32 8.93
CA THR A 182 10.71 18.13 8.10
C THR A 182 9.54 17.28 8.58
N HIS A 183 8.68 16.85 7.65
CA HIS A 183 7.69 15.80 7.89
C HIS A 183 8.11 14.51 7.15
N TYR A 184 8.02 13.37 7.84
CA TYR A 184 8.16 12.06 7.23
C TYR A 184 6.82 11.60 6.65
N VAL A 185 6.71 11.57 5.32
CA VAL A 185 5.54 11.08 4.59
C VAL A 185 5.62 9.57 4.51
N LEU A 186 5.08 8.87 5.49
CA LEU A 186 5.14 7.42 5.58
C LEU A 186 4.19 6.75 4.58
N GLY A 187 4.69 5.78 3.82
CA GLY A 187 4.03 5.26 2.62
C GLY A 187 3.03 4.13 2.84
N SER A 188 2.87 3.62 4.06
CA SER A 188 1.95 2.51 4.35
C SER A 188 1.30 2.63 5.73
N VAL A 189 0.33 1.74 6.05
CA VAL A 189 -0.40 1.71 7.36
C VAL A 189 0.44 1.05 8.45
N MET A 190 1.69 1.40 8.50
CA MET A 190 2.68 0.87 9.43
C MET A 190 3.32 1.99 10.26
N GLY A 191 4.27 1.63 11.11
CA GLY A 191 5.02 2.59 11.92
C GLY A 191 4.34 2.93 13.24
N PRO A 192 4.94 3.86 14.01
CA PRO A 192 4.41 4.27 15.29
C PRO A 192 3.11 5.06 15.14
N TYR A 193 2.25 4.97 16.16
CA TYR A 193 1.10 5.87 16.25
C TYR A 193 1.54 7.35 16.16
N PRO A 194 0.88 8.23 15.37
CA PRO A 194 -0.43 8.05 14.73
C PRO A 194 -0.40 7.60 13.25
N PHE A 195 0.74 7.24 12.67
CA PHE A 195 0.86 6.93 11.25
C PHE A 195 -0.14 5.87 10.74
N PRO A 196 -0.37 4.73 11.43
CA PRO A 196 -1.34 3.74 10.92
C PRO A 196 -2.75 4.32 10.76
N GLU A 197 -3.19 5.19 11.67
CA GLU A 197 -4.51 5.83 11.59
C GLU A 197 -4.54 6.89 10.50
N ILE A 198 -3.51 7.74 10.38
CA ILE A 198 -3.39 8.79 9.36
C ILE A 198 -3.48 8.18 7.95
N VAL A 199 -2.65 7.17 7.69
CA VAL A 199 -2.60 6.53 6.37
C VAL A 199 -3.90 5.82 6.04
N ARG A 200 -4.49 5.09 7.01
CA ARG A 200 -5.80 4.47 6.85
C ARG A 200 -6.87 5.48 6.47
N ASP A 201 -6.99 6.56 7.22
CA ASP A 201 -8.06 7.55 7.04
C ASP A 201 -7.96 8.25 5.67
N PHE A 202 -6.74 8.54 5.19
CA PHE A 202 -6.54 9.09 3.85
C PHE A 202 -6.74 8.06 2.73
N GLN A 203 -6.53 6.78 3.00
CA GLN A 203 -6.80 5.71 2.02
C GLN A 203 -8.27 5.23 2.03
N ALA A 204 -9.03 5.48 3.10
CA ALA A 204 -10.42 5.03 3.23
C ALA A 204 -11.37 5.62 2.17
N VAL A 205 -10.94 6.63 1.43
CA VAL A 205 -11.65 7.12 0.24
C VAL A 205 -11.94 5.99 -0.75
N ILE A 206 -11.10 4.95 -0.80
CA ILE A 206 -11.28 3.78 -1.67
C ILE A 206 -12.54 3.01 -1.30
N SER A 207 -12.70 2.62 -0.03
CA SER A 207 -13.88 1.87 0.44
C SER A 207 -15.16 2.67 0.36
N LYS A 208 -15.12 3.98 0.70
CA LYS A 208 -16.25 4.89 0.55
C LYS A 208 -16.78 4.92 -0.87
N GLU A 209 -15.87 5.06 -1.83
CA GLU A 209 -16.23 5.05 -3.26
C GLU A 209 -16.74 3.69 -3.73
N ILE A 210 -16.13 2.57 -3.31
CA ILE A 210 -16.61 1.22 -3.65
C ILE A 210 -18.07 1.06 -3.19
N LYS A 211 -18.38 1.42 -1.93
CA LYS A 211 -19.75 1.36 -1.41
C LYS A 211 -20.72 2.17 -2.25
N ALA A 212 -20.44 3.44 -2.48
CA ALA A 212 -21.31 4.33 -3.23
C ALA A 212 -21.52 3.82 -4.68
N GLN A 213 -20.44 3.43 -5.36
CA GLN A 213 -20.48 2.98 -6.74
C GLN A 213 -21.20 1.63 -6.92
N LEU A 214 -21.08 0.68 -5.96
CA LEU A 214 -21.83 -0.57 -6.00
C LEU A 214 -23.30 -0.37 -5.68
N MET A 215 -23.63 0.49 -4.72
CA MET A 215 -25.03 0.84 -4.45
C MET A 215 -25.70 1.44 -5.69
N GLU A 216 -24.98 2.27 -6.46
CA GLU A 216 -25.50 2.82 -7.73
C GLU A 216 -25.67 1.72 -8.82
N LYS A 217 -24.69 0.80 -8.95
CA LYS A 217 -24.64 -0.20 -10.03
C LYS A 217 -25.46 -1.45 -9.77
N GLU A 218 -25.43 -1.96 -8.55
CA GLU A 218 -26.00 -3.27 -8.16
C GLU A 218 -27.07 -3.17 -7.07
N GLY A 219 -27.24 -1.98 -6.45
CA GLY A 219 -28.20 -1.77 -5.35
C GLY A 219 -27.84 -2.48 -4.04
N ARG A 220 -26.60 -3.00 -3.91
CA ARG A 220 -26.16 -3.76 -2.74
C ARG A 220 -24.64 -3.68 -2.51
N LEU A 221 -24.21 -4.17 -1.34
CA LEU A 221 -22.79 -4.35 -1.02
C LEU A 221 -22.20 -5.56 -1.75
N PRO A 222 -20.86 -5.64 -1.91
CA PRO A 222 -20.18 -6.80 -2.45
C PRO A 222 -20.22 -7.97 -1.46
N ASP A 223 -20.03 -9.20 -1.96
CA ASP A 223 -19.81 -10.36 -1.11
C ASP A 223 -18.34 -10.47 -0.65
N VAL A 224 -17.42 -9.99 -1.49
CA VAL A 224 -15.97 -10.02 -1.22
C VAL A 224 -15.32 -8.72 -1.66
N VAL A 225 -14.45 -8.17 -0.82
CA VAL A 225 -13.46 -7.15 -1.20
C VAL A 225 -12.07 -7.72 -0.99
N MET A 226 -11.22 -7.65 -2.02
CA MET A 226 -9.87 -8.18 -1.93
C MET A 226 -8.82 -7.18 -2.45
N ALA A 227 -7.64 -7.24 -1.85
CA ALA A 227 -6.51 -6.40 -2.20
C ALA A 227 -5.19 -7.10 -1.86
N CYS A 228 -4.12 -6.76 -2.57
CA CYS A 228 -2.78 -7.21 -2.20
C CYS A 228 -2.31 -6.56 -0.89
N VAL A 229 -1.46 -7.25 -0.14
CA VAL A 229 -0.97 -6.81 1.16
C VAL A 229 0.55 -6.98 1.26
N GLY A 230 1.25 -5.85 1.39
CA GLY A 230 2.59 -5.75 1.95
C GLY A 230 2.47 -5.09 3.32
N GLY A 231 2.83 -3.80 3.46
CA GLY A 231 2.45 -3.03 4.65
C GLY A 231 0.94 -2.83 4.80
N GLY A 232 0.17 -2.88 3.71
CA GLY A 232 -1.29 -3.01 3.70
C GLY A 232 -2.09 -1.73 3.45
N SER A 233 -1.49 -0.64 2.95
CA SER A 233 -2.20 0.65 2.81
C SER A 233 -3.37 0.60 1.82
N ASN A 234 -3.19 -0.03 0.66
CA ASN A 234 -4.29 -0.17 -0.30
C ASN A 234 -5.40 -1.09 0.21
N ALA A 235 -5.03 -2.15 0.91
CA ALA A 235 -5.98 -3.11 1.46
C ALA A 235 -6.82 -2.49 2.57
N ILE A 236 -6.22 -1.80 3.55
CA ILE A 236 -7.00 -1.13 4.59
C ILE A 236 -7.90 -0.04 4.00
N GLY A 237 -7.42 0.69 2.98
CA GLY A 237 -8.23 1.66 2.25
C GLY A 237 -9.46 1.05 1.59
N ALA A 238 -9.32 -0.16 1.03
CA ALA A 238 -10.43 -0.89 0.43
C ALA A 238 -11.36 -1.56 1.46
N PHE A 239 -10.83 -1.89 2.64
CA PHE A 239 -11.56 -2.65 3.68
C PHE A 239 -12.29 -1.77 4.69
N TYR A 240 -11.77 -0.58 4.99
CA TYR A 240 -12.10 0.17 6.20
C TYR A 240 -13.60 0.39 6.43
N ASP A 241 -14.31 0.92 5.46
CA ASP A 241 -15.75 1.16 5.59
C ASP A 241 -16.58 -0.14 5.55
N PHE A 242 -16.00 -1.27 5.19
CA PHE A 242 -16.64 -2.60 5.23
C PHE A 242 -16.34 -3.37 6.51
N ILE A 243 -15.45 -2.88 7.39
CA ILE A 243 -15.15 -3.57 8.66
C ILE A 243 -16.43 -3.86 9.48
N PRO A 244 -17.39 -2.91 9.62
CA PRO A 244 -18.64 -3.17 10.33
C PRO A 244 -19.64 -4.04 9.56
N ASP A 245 -19.46 -4.25 8.26
CA ASP A 245 -20.37 -5.02 7.42
C ASP A 245 -19.95 -6.50 7.41
N GLU A 246 -20.35 -7.26 8.43
CA GLU A 246 -19.91 -8.66 8.62
C GLU A 246 -20.28 -9.59 7.45
N SER A 247 -21.28 -9.23 6.65
CA SER A 247 -21.66 -9.98 5.43
C SER A 247 -20.65 -9.86 4.29
N VAL A 248 -19.74 -8.88 4.34
CA VAL A 248 -18.71 -8.66 3.34
C VAL A 248 -17.41 -9.32 3.80
N ARG A 249 -16.93 -10.32 3.07
CA ARG A 249 -15.63 -10.93 3.31
C ARG A 249 -14.51 -9.98 2.88
N LEU A 250 -13.49 -9.85 3.73
CA LEU A 250 -12.29 -9.03 3.44
C LEU A 250 -11.10 -9.97 3.28
N ILE A 251 -10.45 -9.94 2.11
CA ILE A 251 -9.37 -10.86 1.79
C ILE A 251 -8.11 -10.10 1.38
N GLY A 252 -7.08 -10.22 2.21
CA GLY A 252 -5.73 -9.72 1.94
C GLY A 252 -4.89 -10.78 1.23
N CYS A 253 -4.27 -10.43 0.10
CA CYS A 253 -3.42 -11.33 -0.67
C CYS A 253 -1.94 -10.96 -0.46
N GLU A 254 -1.22 -11.80 0.29
CA GLU A 254 0.19 -11.61 0.62
C GLU A 254 1.10 -12.24 -0.44
N ALA A 255 2.33 -11.72 -0.56
CA ALA A 255 3.33 -12.26 -1.46
C ALA A 255 4.06 -13.45 -0.83
N ALA A 256 3.77 -14.66 -1.28
CA ALA A 256 4.47 -15.86 -0.85
C ALA A 256 5.85 -16.05 -1.53
N GLY A 257 6.21 -15.19 -2.49
CA GLY A 257 7.46 -15.35 -3.22
C GLY A 257 7.56 -16.73 -3.88
N ARG A 258 8.55 -17.53 -3.49
CA ARG A 258 8.72 -18.90 -3.98
C ARG A 258 7.98 -19.95 -3.15
N GLY A 259 7.21 -19.52 -2.14
CA GLY A 259 6.40 -20.40 -1.28
C GLY A 259 6.61 -20.12 0.19
N VAL A 260 5.54 -20.29 0.99
CA VAL A 260 5.56 -20.05 2.45
C VAL A 260 6.46 -21.04 3.22
N ASP A 261 6.77 -22.19 2.63
CA ASP A 261 7.67 -23.19 3.20
C ASP A 261 9.14 -22.94 2.84
N THR A 262 9.43 -21.82 2.16
CA THR A 262 10.78 -21.39 1.79
C THR A 262 11.22 -20.21 2.62
N PHE A 263 12.52 -19.87 2.58
CA PHE A 263 13.03 -18.62 3.14
C PHE A 263 12.80 -17.40 2.21
N GLU A 264 12.28 -17.65 1.00
CA GLU A 264 12.03 -16.63 -0.02
C GLU A 264 10.53 -16.29 -0.09
N THR A 265 10.01 -15.71 0.99
CA THR A 265 8.60 -15.31 1.14
C THR A 265 8.50 -13.98 1.87
N ALA A 266 7.46 -13.20 1.60
CA ALA A 266 7.08 -11.99 2.32
C ALA A 266 5.66 -12.09 2.91
N ALA A 267 5.09 -13.29 2.99
CA ALA A 267 3.75 -13.54 3.54
C ALA A 267 3.78 -13.46 5.08
N THR A 268 3.64 -12.27 5.60
CA THR A 268 3.86 -11.95 7.02
C THR A 268 2.80 -12.56 7.96
N ILE A 269 1.54 -12.61 7.57
CA ILE A 269 0.49 -13.28 8.39
C ILE A 269 0.73 -14.78 8.39
N ALA A 270 1.12 -15.36 7.25
CA ALA A 270 1.33 -16.79 7.13
C ALA A 270 2.57 -17.27 7.91
N THR A 271 3.65 -16.49 7.96
CA THR A 271 4.96 -16.97 8.47
C THR A 271 5.53 -16.14 9.62
N GLY A 272 5.01 -14.93 9.84
CA GLY A 272 5.52 -13.99 10.83
C GLY A 272 5.14 -14.31 12.26
N LYS A 273 5.80 -13.63 13.21
CA LYS A 273 5.55 -13.72 14.63
C LYS A 273 5.32 -12.32 15.21
N LEU A 274 4.62 -12.25 16.33
CA LEU A 274 4.39 -11.00 17.04
C LEU A 274 5.69 -10.43 17.60
N GLY A 275 5.94 -9.14 17.34
CA GLY A 275 7.09 -8.44 17.88
C GLY A 275 7.02 -6.93 17.65
N ILE A 276 8.12 -6.22 17.91
CA ILE A 276 8.24 -4.77 17.72
C ILE A 276 9.14 -4.52 16.50
N PHE A 277 8.62 -3.74 15.56
CA PHE A 277 9.28 -3.47 14.29
C PHE A 277 8.88 -2.10 13.76
N HIS A 278 9.82 -1.30 13.29
CA HIS A 278 9.58 0.06 12.78
C HIS A 278 8.65 0.92 13.65
N GLY A 279 8.83 0.87 14.96
CA GLY A 279 8.09 1.69 15.92
C GLY A 279 6.68 1.21 16.27
N MET A 280 6.25 0.04 15.80
CA MET A 280 4.97 -0.58 16.06
C MET A 280 5.11 -2.00 16.60
N LYS A 281 4.09 -2.49 17.31
CA LYS A 281 3.94 -3.91 17.62
C LYS A 281 2.99 -4.53 16.60
N SER A 282 3.46 -5.54 15.87
CA SER A 282 2.68 -6.22 14.83
C SER A 282 3.29 -7.59 14.53
N TYR A 283 2.76 -8.30 13.53
CA TYR A 283 3.44 -9.46 12.96
C TYR A 283 4.55 -9.00 12.02
N PHE A 284 5.68 -9.69 12.07
CA PHE A 284 6.75 -9.58 11.07
C PHE A 284 7.52 -10.88 10.92
N CYS A 285 8.16 -11.06 9.76
CA CYS A 285 8.99 -12.24 9.48
C CYS A 285 10.25 -12.22 10.35
N GLN A 286 10.46 -13.27 11.14
CA GLN A 286 11.55 -13.39 12.10
C GLN A 286 12.31 -14.69 11.88
N ASP A 287 13.62 -14.63 12.08
CA ASP A 287 14.46 -15.82 12.18
C ASP A 287 14.27 -16.53 13.54
N GLU A 288 15.04 -17.58 13.76
CA GLU A 288 15.01 -18.37 15.01
C GLU A 288 15.45 -17.57 16.26
N PHE A 289 16.19 -16.47 16.07
CA PHE A 289 16.69 -15.58 17.14
C PHE A 289 15.78 -14.38 17.36
N GLY A 290 14.68 -14.25 16.63
CA GLY A 290 13.75 -13.12 16.71
C GLY A 290 14.23 -11.86 15.98
N GLN A 291 15.27 -11.96 15.15
CA GLN A 291 15.71 -10.88 14.26
C GLN A 291 14.79 -10.81 13.03
N ILE A 292 14.80 -9.66 12.36
CA ILE A 292 14.06 -9.48 11.11
C ILE A 292 14.66 -10.44 10.06
N ALA A 293 13.86 -11.39 9.59
CA ALA A 293 14.29 -12.29 8.55
C ALA A 293 14.35 -11.56 7.20
N PRO A 294 15.30 -11.92 6.31
CA PRO A 294 15.20 -11.53 4.91
C PRO A 294 13.89 -12.04 4.32
N VAL A 295 13.28 -11.25 3.47
CA VAL A 295 12.08 -11.62 2.73
C VAL A 295 12.34 -11.50 1.24
N TYR A 296 11.45 -12.08 0.44
CA TYR A 296 11.56 -12.03 -1.00
C TYR A 296 10.18 -12.02 -1.66
N SER A 297 10.03 -11.20 -2.68
CA SER A 297 8.94 -11.20 -3.64
C SER A 297 9.43 -10.62 -4.98
N ILE A 298 8.89 -11.11 -6.09
CA ILE A 298 9.04 -10.47 -7.40
C ILE A 298 8.51 -9.02 -7.38
N SER A 299 7.58 -8.75 -6.48
CA SER A 299 6.98 -7.43 -6.26
C SER A 299 7.78 -6.63 -5.24
N ALA A 300 8.55 -5.64 -5.69
CA ALA A 300 9.29 -4.74 -4.78
C ALA A 300 8.38 -3.96 -3.81
N GLY A 301 7.11 -3.74 -4.17
CA GLY A 301 6.14 -3.08 -3.30
C GLY A 301 5.56 -3.98 -2.19
N LEU A 302 5.69 -5.30 -2.31
CA LEU A 302 5.29 -6.28 -1.30
C LEU A 302 6.49 -6.93 -0.60
N ASP A 303 7.71 -6.63 -1.02
CA ASP A 303 8.96 -7.12 -0.44
C ASP A 303 9.26 -6.38 0.88
N TYR A 304 8.43 -6.64 1.89
CA TYR A 304 8.46 -6.00 3.20
C TYR A 304 8.16 -7.02 4.29
N PRO A 305 9.00 -7.13 5.33
CA PRO A 305 8.91 -8.21 6.31
C PRO A 305 7.85 -8.01 7.41
N GLY A 306 6.95 -7.04 7.29
CA GLY A 306 5.97 -6.72 8.31
C GLY A 306 4.62 -6.34 7.73
N ILE A 307 3.62 -6.23 8.59
CA ILE A 307 2.25 -5.84 8.22
C ILE A 307 1.73 -4.75 9.17
N GLY A 308 0.83 -3.91 8.67
CA GLY A 308 0.17 -2.89 9.49
C GLY A 308 -0.54 -3.47 10.72
N PRO A 309 -0.49 -2.79 11.87
CA PRO A 309 -1.01 -3.33 13.12
C PRO A 309 -2.55 -3.52 13.10
N GLU A 310 -3.27 -2.75 12.32
CA GLU A 310 -4.71 -2.94 12.15
C GLU A 310 -5.04 -4.20 11.35
N HIS A 311 -4.24 -4.54 10.33
CA HIS A 311 -4.36 -5.81 9.61
C HIS A 311 -4.10 -7.00 10.52
N ALA A 312 -3.04 -6.94 11.34
CA ALA A 312 -2.75 -7.97 12.33
C ALA A 312 -3.92 -8.17 13.31
N TYR A 313 -4.53 -7.08 13.75
CA TYR A 313 -5.72 -7.14 14.60
C TYR A 313 -6.94 -7.72 13.88
N LEU A 314 -7.21 -7.31 12.63
CA LEU A 314 -8.32 -7.84 11.84
C LEU A 314 -8.18 -9.35 11.59
N HIS A 315 -6.94 -9.83 11.43
CA HIS A 315 -6.63 -11.25 11.37
C HIS A 315 -6.96 -11.95 12.69
N ASP A 316 -6.46 -11.44 13.82
CA ASP A 316 -6.62 -12.06 15.13
C ASP A 316 -8.08 -12.22 15.54
N ILE A 317 -8.93 -11.25 15.21
CA ILE A 317 -10.38 -11.33 15.50
C ILE A 317 -11.19 -12.05 14.43
N GLY A 318 -10.54 -12.59 13.39
CA GLY A 318 -11.20 -13.30 12.29
C GLY A 318 -12.04 -12.40 11.37
N ARG A 319 -11.81 -11.06 11.38
CA ARG A 319 -12.58 -10.14 10.52
C ARG A 319 -12.08 -10.10 9.09
N ALA A 320 -10.79 -10.30 8.88
CA ALA A 320 -10.18 -10.38 7.56
C ALA A 320 -9.39 -11.69 7.41
N GLU A 321 -9.50 -12.27 6.23
CA GLU A 321 -8.74 -13.45 5.80
C GLU A 321 -7.45 -12.99 5.09
N TYR A 322 -6.37 -13.76 5.24
CA TYR A 322 -5.12 -13.49 4.52
C TYR A 322 -4.68 -14.76 3.82
N VAL A 323 -4.35 -14.62 2.54
CA VAL A 323 -3.94 -15.74 1.68
C VAL A 323 -2.60 -15.47 1.04
N ALA A 324 -1.77 -16.48 0.93
CA ALA A 324 -0.44 -16.41 0.36
C ALA A 324 -0.49 -16.75 -1.13
N ILE A 325 0.10 -15.90 -1.98
CA ILE A 325 0.15 -16.04 -3.45
C ILE A 325 1.60 -16.05 -3.88
N THR A 326 1.97 -17.07 -4.65
CA THR A 326 3.34 -17.21 -5.16
C THR A 326 3.63 -16.26 -6.32
N ASP A 327 4.92 -16.07 -6.63
CA ASP A 327 5.34 -15.24 -7.76
C ASP A 327 4.79 -15.77 -9.09
N ASP A 328 4.80 -17.09 -9.30
CA ASP A 328 4.24 -17.72 -10.52
C ASP A 328 2.76 -17.39 -10.67
N GLU A 329 1.96 -17.55 -9.62
CA GLU A 329 0.54 -17.23 -9.63
C GLU A 329 0.28 -15.75 -9.90
N ALA A 330 1.10 -14.87 -9.32
CA ALA A 330 0.98 -13.44 -9.54
C ALA A 330 1.35 -13.05 -10.97
N VAL A 331 2.41 -13.63 -11.54
CA VAL A 331 2.82 -13.39 -12.93
C VAL A 331 1.77 -13.92 -13.92
N ASP A 332 1.23 -15.10 -13.67
CA ASP A 332 0.15 -15.66 -14.50
C ASP A 332 -1.09 -14.74 -14.47
N ALA A 333 -1.45 -14.23 -13.29
CA ALA A 333 -2.58 -13.31 -13.14
C ALA A 333 -2.33 -11.93 -13.77
N PHE A 334 -1.08 -11.44 -13.72
CA PHE A 334 -0.67 -10.22 -14.41
C PHE A 334 -0.91 -10.34 -15.92
N GLU A 335 -0.44 -11.43 -16.51
CA GLU A 335 -0.64 -11.69 -17.95
C GLU A 335 -2.11 -11.94 -18.27
N TYR A 336 -2.81 -12.70 -17.43
CA TYR A 336 -4.24 -13.00 -17.61
C TYR A 336 -5.07 -11.73 -17.68
N LEU A 337 -4.97 -10.85 -16.65
CA LEU A 337 -5.75 -9.61 -16.63
C LEU A 337 -5.41 -8.69 -17.81
N SER A 338 -4.13 -8.66 -18.19
CA SER A 338 -3.65 -7.89 -19.36
C SER A 338 -4.31 -8.36 -20.66
N ARG A 339 -4.44 -9.68 -20.86
CA ARG A 339 -5.02 -10.26 -22.08
C ARG A 339 -6.54 -10.24 -22.07
N ILE A 340 -7.18 -10.47 -20.91
CA ILE A 340 -8.63 -10.61 -20.84
C ILE A 340 -9.36 -9.27 -20.80
N GLU A 341 -8.84 -8.28 -20.09
CA GLU A 341 -9.47 -6.96 -19.91
C GLU A 341 -8.68 -5.80 -20.53
N GLY A 342 -7.49 -6.06 -21.11
CA GLY A 342 -6.63 -5.01 -21.65
C GLY A 342 -6.11 -4.05 -20.56
N SER A 343 -6.01 -4.53 -19.32
CA SER A 343 -5.54 -3.76 -18.18
C SER A 343 -4.27 -4.40 -17.63
N ILE A 344 -3.13 -3.72 -17.74
CA ILE A 344 -1.85 -4.18 -17.21
C ILE A 344 -1.77 -3.73 -15.74
N PRO A 345 -2.02 -4.62 -14.77
CA PRO A 345 -1.99 -4.26 -13.35
C PRO A 345 -0.55 -4.15 -12.87
N ALA A 346 -0.30 -3.40 -11.79
CA ALA A 346 0.94 -3.57 -11.05
C ALA A 346 1.08 -5.02 -10.56
N ILE A 347 2.30 -5.55 -10.53
CA ILE A 347 2.55 -6.93 -10.06
C ILE A 347 2.06 -7.13 -8.62
N GLU A 348 2.06 -6.08 -7.81
CA GLU A 348 1.43 -6.06 -6.49
C GLU A 348 -0.05 -6.45 -6.59
N SER A 349 -0.80 -5.75 -7.44
CA SER A 349 -2.25 -5.97 -7.62
C SER A 349 -2.58 -7.34 -8.21
N ALA A 350 -1.66 -7.89 -9.01
CA ALA A 350 -1.82 -9.20 -9.62
C ALA A 350 -1.97 -10.33 -8.58
N HIS A 351 -1.43 -10.18 -7.35
CA HIS A 351 -1.66 -11.13 -6.25
C HIS A 351 -3.15 -11.25 -5.90
N ALA A 352 -3.87 -10.13 -5.86
CA ALA A 352 -5.33 -10.16 -5.61
C ALA A 352 -6.09 -10.75 -6.81
N VAL A 353 -5.66 -10.45 -8.03
CA VAL A 353 -6.23 -11.06 -9.25
C VAL A 353 -6.04 -12.57 -9.25
N ALA A 354 -4.85 -13.06 -8.88
CA ALA A 354 -4.56 -14.49 -8.78
C ALA A 354 -5.52 -15.23 -7.84
N TYR A 355 -5.81 -14.65 -6.69
CA TYR A 355 -6.77 -15.26 -5.77
C TYR A 355 -8.20 -15.18 -6.29
N ALA A 356 -8.57 -14.09 -6.95
CA ALA A 356 -9.90 -13.97 -7.58
C ALA A 356 -10.10 -15.04 -8.66
N MET A 357 -9.07 -15.39 -9.44
CA MET A 357 -9.13 -16.47 -10.44
C MET A 357 -9.43 -17.83 -9.80
N LYS A 358 -9.00 -18.06 -8.56
CA LYS A 358 -9.31 -19.29 -7.80
C LYS A 358 -10.70 -19.24 -7.14
N LEU A 359 -11.08 -18.08 -6.61
CA LEU A 359 -12.29 -17.94 -5.79
C LEU A 359 -13.56 -17.79 -6.64
N ALA A 360 -13.53 -16.96 -7.70
CA ALA A 360 -14.72 -16.61 -8.47
C ALA A 360 -15.46 -17.84 -9.03
N PRO A 361 -14.79 -18.87 -9.62
CA PRO A 361 -15.46 -20.06 -10.11
C PRO A 361 -16.21 -20.88 -9.04
N THR A 362 -15.86 -20.69 -7.79
CA THR A 362 -16.46 -21.44 -6.66
C THR A 362 -17.68 -20.77 -6.05
N MET A 363 -17.99 -19.54 -6.49
CA MET A 363 -19.10 -18.74 -5.98
C MET A 363 -20.27 -18.73 -6.98
N ASP A 364 -21.46 -18.47 -6.46
CA ASP A 364 -22.66 -18.33 -7.31
C ASP A 364 -22.55 -17.07 -8.18
N ASN A 365 -23.23 -17.08 -9.32
CA ASN A 365 -23.18 -16.03 -10.34
C ASN A 365 -23.90 -14.71 -9.95
N ASP A 366 -24.63 -14.71 -8.84
CA ASP A 366 -25.23 -13.52 -8.24
C ASP A 366 -24.29 -12.83 -7.23
N LYS A 367 -23.18 -13.48 -6.87
CA LYS A 367 -22.15 -12.95 -5.96
C LYS A 367 -21.27 -11.91 -6.64
N ILE A 368 -20.69 -11.02 -5.82
CA ILE A 368 -19.89 -9.90 -6.29
C ILE A 368 -18.53 -9.90 -5.59
N ILE A 369 -17.47 -9.93 -6.38
CA ILE A 369 -16.09 -9.73 -5.92
C ILE A 369 -15.63 -8.35 -6.41
N VAL A 370 -15.06 -7.55 -5.51
CA VAL A 370 -14.33 -6.33 -5.84
C VAL A 370 -12.85 -6.55 -5.61
N ILE A 371 -12.05 -6.35 -6.65
CA ILE A 371 -10.59 -6.37 -6.59
C ILE A 371 -10.08 -4.93 -6.60
N ASN A 372 -9.30 -4.54 -5.60
CA ASN A 372 -8.62 -3.25 -5.63
C ASN A 372 -7.34 -3.35 -6.49
N VAL A 373 -7.39 -2.82 -7.70
CA VAL A 373 -6.23 -2.69 -8.60
C VAL A 373 -5.44 -1.47 -8.17
N SER A 374 -4.52 -1.68 -7.25
CA SER A 374 -3.83 -0.63 -6.47
C SER A 374 -2.87 0.23 -7.27
N GLY A 375 -2.42 -0.25 -8.43
CA GLY A 375 -1.52 0.47 -9.32
C GLY A 375 -1.41 -0.16 -10.70
N ARG A 376 -0.81 0.57 -11.66
CA ARG A 376 -0.58 0.11 -13.03
C ARG A 376 0.79 -0.54 -13.18
N GLY A 377 0.89 -1.47 -14.15
CA GLY A 377 2.02 -2.35 -14.34
C GLY A 377 3.07 -1.91 -15.34
N ASP A 378 3.00 -0.68 -15.90
CA ASP A 378 4.01 -0.21 -16.87
C ASP A 378 5.44 -0.34 -16.33
N LYS A 379 5.61 -0.13 -15.03
CA LYS A 379 6.89 -0.27 -14.33
C LYS A 379 7.40 -1.70 -14.24
N ASP A 380 6.51 -2.69 -14.37
CA ASP A 380 6.78 -4.11 -14.10
C ASP A 380 7.01 -4.92 -15.37
N VAL A 381 6.62 -4.40 -16.55
CA VAL A 381 6.67 -5.11 -17.83
C VAL A 381 8.05 -5.71 -18.08
N ALA A 382 9.13 -4.94 -17.89
CA ALA A 382 10.48 -5.44 -18.09
C ALA A 382 10.90 -6.53 -17.08
N ALA A 383 10.40 -6.44 -15.83
CA ALA A 383 10.65 -7.45 -14.81
C ALA A 383 9.92 -8.76 -15.13
N ILE A 384 8.66 -8.66 -15.60
CA ILE A 384 7.85 -9.82 -16.02
C ILE A 384 8.47 -10.51 -17.24
N ALA A 385 8.91 -9.73 -18.25
CA ALA A 385 9.60 -10.28 -19.43
C ALA A 385 10.83 -11.07 -19.02
N ARG A 386 11.71 -10.51 -18.18
CA ARG A 386 12.87 -11.24 -17.63
C ARG A 386 12.47 -12.50 -16.84
N TYR A 387 11.41 -12.43 -16.04
CA TYR A 387 10.91 -13.60 -15.31
C TYR A 387 10.48 -14.73 -16.24
N ARG A 388 9.90 -14.40 -17.39
CA ARG A 388 9.52 -15.33 -18.45
C ARG A 388 10.69 -15.76 -19.36
N GLY A 389 11.89 -15.23 -19.14
CA GLY A 389 13.09 -15.52 -19.95
C GLY A 389 13.11 -14.79 -21.29
N GLU A 390 12.36 -13.70 -21.41
CA GLU A 390 12.37 -12.83 -22.59
C GLU A 390 13.37 -11.67 -22.37
N ASP A 391 14.30 -11.50 -23.29
CA ASP A 391 15.19 -10.33 -23.34
C ASP A 391 14.50 -9.18 -24.08
N LEU A 392 14.21 -8.11 -23.36
CA LEU A 392 13.86 -6.86 -23.99
C LEU A 392 15.15 -6.21 -24.43
N HIS A 393 15.42 -6.25 -25.74
CA HIS A 393 16.49 -5.44 -26.32
C HIS A 393 16.13 -3.96 -26.12
N GLU A 394 16.85 -3.28 -25.23
CA GLU A 394 16.81 -1.84 -25.09
C GLU A 394 17.57 -1.15 -26.25
#